data_f7b5cdf99ce8e9120cdea621903452b6
#
_entry.id   f7b5cdf99ce8e9120cdea621903452b6
#
_cell.length_a   1.000
_cell.length_b   1.000
_cell.length_c   1.000
_cell.angle_alpha   90.00
_cell.angle_beta   90.00
_cell.angle_gamma   90.00
#
_symmetry.space_group_name_H-M   'P 1'
#
loop_
_entity.id
_entity.type
_entity.pdbx_description
1 polymer ?
#
loop_
_entity_poly.entity_id
_entity_poly.type
_entity_poly.pdbx_seq_one_letter_code
_entity_poly.pdbx_strand_id
1 'polypeptide(L)'
;MRMHDIQSQKDHRKIEINKVGVKNIRYPVTVLDKAKGVQHTVASVNMYVDLPHQFKGTHMSRFVEILNRYKGDISLENISKILSEMKKKLKAKTAHLEVEFPYFIEKEAPVTKSKSLMEYICRFRGSSNDKEDFYVGILVPITTVCPCSKEISNVGAHNQRSLVTVNLRFKKFIWIEDIIQVVEECASCDLYAILKRPDEKYVTEKAYENPMFVEDVVREVARKLKRDRNITWFTVESENFESIHNHSAYASVEAGSSR
;
A
#
# COMPACT_ATOMS: atom_id res chain seq x y z
N MET A 1 -39.00 3.24 -26.40
CA MET A 1 -38.63 1.82 -26.64
C MET A 1 -37.91 1.30 -25.38
N ARG A 2 -38.49 0.29 -24.70
CA ARG A 2 -37.83 -0.26 -23.49
C ARG A 2 -36.72 -1.20 -23.95
N MET A 3 -35.48 -0.79 -23.81
CA MET A 3 -34.32 -1.65 -24.14
C MET A 3 -34.28 -2.88 -23.22
N HIS A 4 -33.96 -4.03 -23.78
CA HIS A 4 -33.93 -5.31 -23.06
C HIS A 4 -32.70 -5.36 -22.15
N ASP A 5 -32.91 -5.54 -20.84
CA ASP A 5 -31.82 -5.72 -19.86
C ASP A 5 -31.31 -7.17 -19.89
N ILE A 6 -30.27 -7.39 -20.67
CA ILE A 6 -29.66 -8.73 -20.85
C ILE A 6 -28.91 -9.18 -19.58
N GLN A 7 -28.39 -8.26 -18.78
CA GLN A 7 -27.60 -8.56 -17.59
C GLN A 7 -28.45 -9.18 -16.48
N SER A 8 -29.72 -8.79 -16.40
CA SER A 8 -30.67 -9.35 -15.43
C SER A 8 -31.29 -10.69 -15.86
N GLN A 9 -30.95 -11.22 -17.07
CA GLN A 9 -31.44 -12.51 -17.52
C GLN A 9 -30.83 -13.65 -16.70
N LYS A 10 -31.54 -14.80 -16.66
CA LYS A 10 -31.06 -16.01 -16.01
C LYS A 10 -29.86 -16.61 -16.75
N ASP A 11 -28.83 -17.02 -16.01
CA ASP A 11 -27.73 -17.84 -16.52
C ASP A 11 -28.03 -19.33 -16.26
N HIS A 12 -27.82 -20.14 -17.28
CA HIS A 12 -28.13 -21.61 -17.24
C HIS A 12 -26.93 -22.44 -16.78
N ARG A 13 -25.71 -21.85 -16.72
CA ARG A 13 -24.47 -22.56 -16.36
C ARG A 13 -24.36 -22.84 -14.87
N LYS A 14 -25.13 -22.13 -14.00
CA LYS A 14 -25.19 -22.30 -12.54
C LYS A 14 -23.82 -22.16 -11.85
N ILE A 15 -22.97 -21.28 -12.35
CA ILE A 15 -21.66 -20.98 -11.76
C ILE A 15 -21.70 -19.60 -11.14
N GLU A 16 -21.39 -19.49 -9.86
CA GLU A 16 -21.23 -18.22 -9.16
C GLU A 16 -19.89 -17.58 -9.54
N ILE A 17 -19.85 -16.23 -9.63
CA ILE A 17 -18.61 -15.49 -9.85
C ILE A 17 -18.25 -14.78 -8.55
N ASN A 18 -17.08 -15.08 -8.00
CA ASN A 18 -16.63 -14.51 -6.72
C ASN A 18 -16.32 -13.02 -6.81
N LYS A 19 -15.77 -12.57 -7.94
CA LYS A 19 -15.46 -11.14 -8.17
C LYS A 19 -15.76 -10.77 -9.62
N VAL A 20 -16.66 -9.81 -9.80
CA VAL A 20 -16.95 -9.15 -11.08
C VAL A 20 -17.04 -7.66 -10.85
N GLY A 21 -16.50 -6.85 -11.73
CA GLY A 21 -16.53 -5.40 -11.56
C GLY A 21 -15.62 -4.64 -12.51
N VAL A 22 -15.15 -3.49 -12.06
CA VAL A 22 -14.31 -2.58 -12.84
C VAL A 22 -12.90 -2.52 -12.24
N LYS A 23 -11.91 -2.37 -13.10
CA LYS A 23 -10.49 -2.38 -12.72
C LYS A 23 -9.73 -1.24 -13.38
N ASN A 24 -8.70 -0.73 -12.67
CA ASN A 24 -7.78 0.29 -13.17
C ASN A 24 -8.48 1.62 -13.56
N ILE A 25 -9.54 2.00 -12.85
CA ILE A 25 -10.13 3.32 -13.02
C ILE A 25 -9.17 4.35 -12.46
N ARG A 26 -8.65 5.25 -13.31
CA ARG A 26 -7.85 6.40 -12.86
C ARG A 26 -8.81 7.48 -12.37
N TYR A 27 -8.70 7.83 -11.10
CA TYR A 27 -9.63 8.77 -10.47
C TYR A 27 -8.89 9.76 -9.55
N PRO A 28 -9.20 11.07 -9.62
CA PRO A 28 -8.65 12.04 -8.69
C PRO A 28 -9.19 11.78 -7.28
N VAL A 29 -8.30 11.73 -6.30
CA VAL A 29 -8.65 11.46 -4.90
C VAL A 29 -8.02 12.48 -3.97
N THR A 30 -8.65 12.69 -2.82
CA THR A 30 -8.13 13.48 -1.71
C THR A 30 -7.85 12.55 -0.54
N VAL A 31 -6.64 12.61 -0.01
CA VAL A 31 -6.18 11.81 1.14
C VAL A 31 -5.69 12.73 2.25
N LEU A 32 -5.74 12.24 3.49
CA LEU A 32 -5.23 12.99 4.63
C LEU A 32 -3.71 13.08 4.58
N ASP A 33 -3.18 14.23 4.96
CA ASP A 33 -1.75 14.56 5.03
C ASP A 33 -1.47 15.20 6.38
N LYS A 34 -0.54 14.61 7.15
CA LYS A 34 -0.24 15.02 8.52
C LYS A 34 0.32 16.44 8.60
N ALA A 35 1.09 16.85 7.59
CA ALA A 35 1.73 18.17 7.56
C ALA A 35 0.85 19.25 6.95
N LYS A 36 0.07 18.93 5.90
CA LYS A 36 -0.68 19.89 5.08
C LYS A 36 -2.20 19.77 5.22
N GLY A 37 -2.67 18.84 6.05
CA GLY A 37 -4.08 18.51 6.23
C GLY A 37 -4.59 17.56 5.16
N VAL A 38 -4.44 17.88 3.88
CA VAL A 38 -4.86 17.03 2.75
C VAL A 38 -3.87 17.08 1.60
N GLN A 39 -3.87 16.00 0.81
CA GLN A 39 -3.12 15.89 -0.44
C GLN A 39 -4.06 15.42 -1.56
N HIS A 40 -3.99 16.07 -2.72
CA HIS A 40 -4.68 15.65 -3.94
C HIS A 40 -3.75 14.79 -4.78
N THR A 41 -4.25 13.64 -5.22
CA THR A 41 -3.49 12.71 -6.04
C THR A 41 -4.40 11.97 -7.02
N VAL A 42 -3.84 11.08 -7.83
CA VAL A 42 -4.62 10.25 -8.76
C VAL A 42 -4.46 8.79 -8.37
N ALA A 43 -5.57 8.18 -7.97
CA ALA A 43 -5.60 6.77 -7.61
C ALA A 43 -5.95 5.86 -8.81
N SER A 44 -5.50 4.62 -8.72
CA SER A 44 -6.02 3.48 -9.47
C SER A 44 -7.05 2.76 -8.59
N VAL A 45 -8.30 2.72 -9.04
CA VAL A 45 -9.42 2.17 -8.26
C VAL A 45 -9.93 0.90 -8.92
N ASN A 46 -10.07 -0.16 -8.11
CA ASN A 46 -10.70 -1.41 -8.49
C ASN A 46 -11.91 -1.64 -7.59
N MET A 47 -13.03 -2.02 -8.18
CA MET A 47 -14.30 -2.25 -7.46
C MET A 47 -14.90 -3.57 -7.95
N TYR A 48 -15.19 -4.48 -7.02
CA TYR A 48 -15.75 -5.79 -7.35
C TYR A 48 -16.90 -6.15 -6.41
N VAL A 49 -17.81 -6.97 -6.92
CA VAL A 49 -18.86 -7.65 -6.14
C VAL A 49 -18.93 -9.12 -6.55
N ASP A 50 -19.55 -9.95 -5.73
CA ASP A 50 -19.96 -11.28 -6.17
C ASP A 50 -21.14 -11.21 -7.15
N LEU A 51 -21.25 -12.20 -8.02
CA LEU A 51 -22.41 -12.35 -8.92
C LEU A 51 -23.01 -13.73 -8.71
N PRO A 52 -24.22 -13.79 -8.11
CA PRO A 52 -24.94 -15.04 -7.92
C PRO A 52 -25.22 -15.75 -9.27
N HIS A 53 -25.21 -17.06 -9.27
CA HIS A 53 -25.34 -17.91 -10.46
C HIS A 53 -26.62 -17.69 -11.29
N GLN A 54 -27.67 -17.09 -10.69
CA GLN A 54 -28.91 -16.79 -11.38
C GLN A 54 -28.86 -15.58 -12.31
N PHE A 55 -27.82 -14.73 -12.21
CA PHE A 55 -27.69 -13.54 -13.05
C PHE A 55 -26.62 -13.73 -14.12
N LYS A 56 -26.91 -13.27 -15.34
CA LYS A 56 -26.00 -13.34 -16.47
C LYS A 56 -24.85 -12.34 -16.37
N GLY A 57 -25.05 -11.18 -15.74
CA GLY A 57 -24.04 -10.14 -15.61
C GLY A 57 -24.41 -9.05 -14.60
N THR A 58 -23.53 -8.07 -14.45
CA THR A 58 -23.76 -6.86 -13.64
C THR A 58 -23.53 -5.59 -14.46
N HIS A 59 -24.13 -4.48 -14.02
CA HIS A 59 -24.04 -3.19 -14.71
C HIS A 59 -22.77 -2.44 -14.31
N MET A 60 -21.77 -2.40 -15.17
CA MET A 60 -20.46 -1.77 -14.91
C MET A 60 -20.57 -0.25 -14.63
N SER A 61 -21.48 0.47 -15.29
CA SER A 61 -21.71 1.89 -15.07
C SER A 61 -22.09 2.22 -13.62
N ARG A 62 -22.75 1.31 -12.90
CA ARG A 62 -23.16 1.52 -11.50
C ARG A 62 -21.97 1.67 -10.55
N PHE A 63 -20.84 1.02 -10.82
CA PHE A 63 -19.61 1.19 -10.05
C PHE A 63 -19.08 2.63 -10.18
N VAL A 64 -19.02 3.14 -11.41
CA VAL A 64 -18.57 4.51 -11.69
C VAL A 64 -19.52 5.54 -11.10
N GLU A 65 -20.84 5.31 -11.18
CA GLU A 65 -21.84 6.18 -10.54
C GLU A 65 -21.67 6.25 -9.01
N ILE A 66 -21.33 5.11 -8.37
CA ILE A 66 -21.06 5.08 -6.93
C ILE A 66 -19.81 5.90 -6.64
N LEU A 67 -18.69 5.64 -7.35
CA LEU A 67 -17.44 6.37 -7.14
C LEU A 67 -17.63 7.89 -7.31
N ASN A 68 -18.37 8.32 -8.32
CA ASN A 68 -18.64 9.73 -8.59
C ASN A 68 -19.40 10.44 -7.46
N ARG A 69 -20.22 9.74 -6.67
CA ARG A 69 -20.94 10.34 -5.53
C ARG A 69 -20.03 10.78 -4.41
N TYR A 70 -18.94 10.07 -4.21
CA TYR A 70 -17.95 10.36 -3.16
C TYR A 70 -16.89 11.36 -3.62
N LYS A 71 -16.91 11.79 -4.89
CA LYS A 71 -16.03 12.83 -5.45
C LYS A 71 -14.54 12.65 -5.11
N GLY A 72 -14.09 11.38 -4.98
CA GLY A 72 -12.70 11.06 -4.64
C GLY A 72 -12.32 11.24 -3.16
N ASP A 73 -13.27 11.51 -2.28
CA ASP A 73 -13.01 11.45 -0.83
C ASP A 73 -12.90 9.98 -0.38
N ILE A 74 -11.68 9.51 -0.29
CA ILE A 74 -11.34 8.13 0.09
C ILE A 74 -10.87 8.11 1.55
N SER A 75 -11.77 8.45 2.45
CA SER A 75 -11.60 8.24 3.89
C SER A 75 -12.07 6.85 4.32
N LEU A 76 -11.63 6.39 5.49
CA LEU A 76 -12.07 5.10 6.07
C LEU A 76 -13.59 5.01 6.16
N GLU A 77 -14.23 6.09 6.60
CA GLU A 77 -15.69 6.18 6.72
C GLU A 77 -16.40 6.05 5.37
N ASN A 78 -15.85 6.68 4.34
CA ASN A 78 -16.42 6.62 2.99
C ASN A 78 -16.17 5.27 2.32
N ILE A 79 -15.09 4.58 2.62
CA ILE A 79 -14.85 3.21 2.14
C ILE A 79 -15.97 2.28 2.59
N SER A 80 -16.34 2.30 3.87
CA SER A 80 -17.47 1.50 4.40
C SER A 80 -18.79 1.84 3.71
N LYS A 81 -19.07 3.14 3.50
CA LYS A 81 -20.26 3.60 2.78
C LYS A 81 -20.27 3.14 1.32
N ILE A 82 -19.14 3.25 0.62
CA ILE A 82 -18.98 2.78 -0.76
C ILE A 82 -19.26 1.28 -0.87
N LEU A 83 -18.66 0.47 -0.01
CA LEU A 83 -18.87 -0.98 0.02
C LEU A 83 -20.34 -1.34 0.27
N SER A 84 -20.99 -0.68 1.23
CA SER A 84 -22.40 -0.88 1.54
C SER A 84 -23.29 -0.50 0.34
N GLU A 85 -23.02 0.64 -0.32
CA GLU A 85 -23.75 1.08 -1.51
C GLU A 85 -23.55 0.12 -2.70
N MET A 86 -22.33 -0.41 -2.89
CA MET A 86 -22.05 -1.41 -3.91
C MET A 86 -22.92 -2.66 -3.70
N LYS A 87 -22.95 -3.21 -2.47
CA LYS A 87 -23.78 -4.37 -2.15
C LYS A 87 -25.27 -4.10 -2.46
N LYS A 88 -25.77 -2.95 -2.02
CA LYS A 88 -27.18 -2.57 -2.22
C LYS A 88 -27.55 -2.37 -3.69
N LYS A 89 -26.78 -1.55 -4.42
CA LYS A 89 -27.09 -1.22 -5.84
C LYS A 89 -26.91 -2.39 -6.79
N LEU A 90 -25.93 -3.25 -6.53
CA LEU A 90 -25.58 -4.37 -7.38
C LEU A 90 -26.24 -5.68 -6.91
N LYS A 91 -27.02 -5.64 -5.81
CA LYS A 91 -27.70 -6.79 -5.21
C LYS A 91 -26.73 -7.95 -4.90
N ALA A 92 -25.56 -7.61 -4.38
CA ALA A 92 -24.48 -8.52 -4.07
C ALA A 92 -24.40 -8.81 -2.56
N LYS A 93 -23.84 -9.95 -2.19
CA LYS A 93 -23.55 -10.31 -0.80
C LYS A 93 -22.20 -9.74 -0.35
N THR A 94 -21.23 -9.71 -1.26
CA THR A 94 -19.87 -9.24 -1.00
C THR A 94 -19.50 -8.06 -1.89
N ALA A 95 -18.69 -7.15 -1.35
CA ALA A 95 -18.12 -6.04 -2.12
C ALA A 95 -16.63 -5.89 -1.76
N HIS A 96 -15.83 -5.47 -2.72
CA HIS A 96 -14.40 -5.22 -2.56
C HIS A 96 -14.04 -3.90 -3.23
N LEU A 97 -13.26 -3.09 -2.53
CA LEU A 97 -12.69 -1.83 -3.01
C LEU A 97 -11.17 -1.86 -2.80
N GLU A 98 -10.42 -1.61 -3.85
CA GLU A 98 -8.97 -1.47 -3.81
C GLU A 98 -8.63 -0.10 -4.41
N VAL A 99 -7.86 0.68 -3.68
CA VAL A 99 -7.42 2.03 -4.08
C VAL A 99 -5.92 2.11 -3.92
N GLU A 100 -5.19 2.34 -4.99
CA GLU A 100 -3.74 2.53 -4.97
C GLU A 100 -3.41 3.92 -5.48
N PHE A 101 -2.55 4.64 -4.77
CA PHE A 101 -2.19 6.02 -5.12
C PHE A 101 -0.77 6.37 -4.71
N PRO A 102 -0.08 7.24 -5.47
CA PRO A 102 1.15 7.87 -5.03
C PRO A 102 0.86 8.88 -3.90
N TYR A 103 1.69 8.83 -2.87
CA TYR A 103 1.65 9.73 -1.73
C TYR A 103 3.00 10.43 -1.61
N PHE A 104 3.01 11.75 -1.45
CA PHE A 104 4.24 12.54 -1.49
C PHE A 104 4.54 13.17 -0.13
N ILE A 105 5.76 12.98 0.35
CA ILE A 105 6.27 13.62 1.57
C ILE A 105 7.43 14.53 1.19
N GLU A 106 7.42 15.77 1.68
CA GLU A 106 8.57 16.65 1.59
C GLU A 106 9.66 16.16 2.53
N LYS A 107 10.81 15.76 1.98
CA LYS A 107 12.00 15.35 2.74
C LYS A 107 13.11 16.37 2.57
N GLU A 108 13.85 16.60 3.66
CA GLU A 108 15.05 17.42 3.67
C GLU A 108 16.30 16.54 3.55
N ALA A 109 17.21 16.90 2.64
CA ALA A 109 18.54 16.31 2.58
C ALA A 109 19.27 16.44 3.93
N PRO A 110 20.04 15.41 4.37
CA PRO A 110 20.51 15.32 5.74
C PRO A 110 21.48 16.43 6.16
N VAL A 111 22.32 16.93 5.24
CA VAL A 111 23.34 17.94 5.50
C VAL A 111 22.92 19.30 4.94
N THR A 112 22.61 19.38 3.65
CA THR A 112 22.34 20.66 2.98
C THR A 112 20.93 21.20 3.21
N LYS A 113 20.04 20.39 3.79
CA LYS A 113 18.63 20.75 4.04
C LYS A 113 17.85 21.11 2.76
N SER A 114 18.34 20.68 1.62
CA SER A 114 17.63 20.85 0.35
C SER A 114 16.34 20.04 0.41
N LYS A 115 15.20 20.67 0.08
CA LYS A 115 13.87 20.06 0.15
C LYS A 115 13.46 19.47 -1.19
N SER A 116 12.84 18.29 -1.17
CA SER A 116 12.23 17.68 -2.34
C SER A 116 11.10 16.73 -1.94
N LEU A 117 10.20 16.48 -2.88
CA LEU A 117 9.12 15.51 -2.69
C LEU A 117 9.64 14.10 -2.94
N MET A 118 9.39 13.21 -1.98
CA MET A 118 9.63 11.77 -2.08
C MET A 118 8.31 11.05 -2.27
N GLU A 119 8.24 10.17 -3.27
CA GLU A 119 7.06 9.37 -3.57
C GLU A 119 7.05 8.06 -2.78
N TYR A 120 5.87 7.73 -2.27
CA TYR A 120 5.53 6.44 -1.68
C TYR A 120 4.25 5.90 -2.32
N ILE A 121 4.08 4.60 -2.42
CA ILE A 121 2.84 4.01 -2.94
C ILE A 121 2.01 3.53 -1.76
N CYS A 122 0.77 4.04 -1.69
CA CYS A 122 -0.18 3.67 -0.65
C CYS A 122 -1.36 2.91 -1.24
N ARG A 123 -1.88 1.96 -0.47
CA ARG A 123 -3.01 1.11 -0.85
C ARG A 123 -4.02 1.08 0.26
N PHE A 124 -5.28 1.31 -0.07
CA PHE A 124 -6.41 1.04 0.81
C PHE A 124 -7.18 -0.13 0.24
N ARG A 125 -7.44 -1.14 1.06
CA ARG A 125 -8.24 -2.29 0.67
C ARG A 125 -9.35 -2.50 1.66
N GLY A 126 -10.59 -2.42 1.16
CA GLY A 126 -11.80 -2.68 1.93
C GLY A 126 -12.56 -3.86 1.34
N SER A 127 -13.11 -4.69 2.19
CA SER A 127 -14.06 -5.72 1.80
C SER A 127 -15.22 -5.79 2.80
N SER A 128 -16.38 -6.15 2.30
CA SER A 128 -17.58 -6.32 3.10
C SER A 128 -18.32 -7.57 2.64
N ASN A 129 -18.41 -8.54 3.53
CA ASN A 129 -19.29 -9.70 3.44
C ASN A 129 -20.24 -9.65 4.65
N ASP A 130 -20.23 -10.66 5.53
CA ASP A 130 -20.92 -10.65 6.83
C ASP A 130 -20.24 -9.71 7.84
N LYS A 131 -18.94 -9.44 7.65
CA LYS A 131 -18.15 -8.47 8.42
C LYS A 131 -17.40 -7.57 7.45
N GLU A 132 -17.13 -6.35 7.91
CA GLU A 132 -16.23 -5.45 7.20
C GLU A 132 -14.78 -5.74 7.56
N ASP A 133 -13.92 -5.73 6.57
CA ASP A 133 -12.47 -5.82 6.72
C ASP A 133 -11.81 -4.67 5.96
N PHE A 134 -10.85 -4.04 6.60
CA PHE A 134 -10.10 -2.93 6.02
C PHE A 134 -8.63 -3.04 6.42
N TYR A 135 -7.74 -2.82 5.49
CA TYR A 135 -6.32 -2.65 5.78
C TYR A 135 -5.66 -1.62 4.85
N VAL A 136 -4.59 -1.04 5.37
CA VAL A 136 -3.71 -0.10 4.65
C VAL A 136 -2.43 -0.82 4.27
N GLY A 137 -2.00 -0.64 3.03
CA GLY A 137 -0.70 -1.07 2.53
C GLY A 137 0.16 0.16 2.20
N ILE A 138 1.43 0.11 2.55
CA ILE A 138 2.39 1.18 2.28
C ILE A 138 3.67 0.55 1.75
N LEU A 139 4.15 1.05 0.62
CA LEU A 139 5.40 0.64 -0.01
C LEU A 139 6.45 1.73 0.23
N VAL A 140 7.50 1.38 0.96
CA VAL A 140 8.55 2.31 1.37
C VAL A 140 9.88 1.88 0.75
N PRO A 141 10.45 2.67 -0.16
CA PRO A 141 11.78 2.41 -0.68
C PRO A 141 12.86 2.81 0.33
N ILE A 142 13.84 1.95 0.52
CA ILE A 142 14.96 2.16 1.44
C ILE A 142 16.29 1.73 0.81
N THR A 143 17.40 2.03 1.47
CA THR A 143 18.74 1.50 1.13
C THR A 143 19.18 0.46 2.15
N THR A 144 19.78 -0.64 1.67
CA THR A 144 20.46 -1.63 2.49
C THR A 144 21.89 -1.84 2.02
N VAL A 145 22.80 -2.12 2.96
CA VAL A 145 24.19 -2.52 2.73
C VAL A 145 24.37 -3.93 3.25
N CYS A 146 24.97 -4.80 2.46
CA CYS A 146 25.16 -6.20 2.82
C CYS A 146 26.19 -6.37 3.96
N PRO A 147 25.79 -6.92 5.13
CA PRO A 147 26.72 -7.19 6.23
C PRO A 147 27.82 -8.18 5.85
N CYS A 148 27.47 -9.25 5.08
CA CYS A 148 28.46 -10.25 4.64
C CYS A 148 29.54 -9.64 3.76
N SER A 149 29.15 -8.82 2.77
CA SER A 149 30.15 -8.20 1.88
C SER A 149 31.04 -7.21 2.62
N LYS A 150 30.50 -6.53 3.63
CA LYS A 150 31.27 -5.63 4.50
C LYS A 150 32.30 -6.39 5.33
N GLU A 151 31.96 -7.58 5.83
CA GLU A 151 32.84 -8.40 6.68
C GLU A 151 34.00 -9.03 5.91
N ILE A 152 33.72 -9.52 4.69
CA ILE A 152 34.73 -10.27 3.91
C ILE A 152 35.58 -9.41 2.99
N SER A 153 35.14 -8.19 2.67
CA SER A 153 35.86 -7.30 1.75
C SER A 153 36.86 -6.42 2.49
N ASN A 154 38.03 -6.29 1.94
CA ASN A 154 39.03 -5.36 2.43
C ASN A 154 38.66 -3.89 2.19
N VAL A 155 37.78 -3.63 1.21
CA VAL A 155 37.37 -2.27 0.80
C VAL A 155 35.90 -2.27 0.38
N GLY A 156 35.07 -1.58 1.15
CA GLY A 156 33.65 -1.34 0.81
C GLY A 156 32.73 -2.52 1.04
N ALA A 157 31.50 -2.35 0.64
CA ALA A 157 30.44 -3.37 0.64
C ALA A 157 29.42 -3.02 -0.46
N HIS A 158 28.79 -4.04 -1.07
CA HIS A 158 27.71 -3.74 -1.99
C HIS A 158 26.46 -3.23 -1.26
N ASN A 159 25.76 -2.35 -1.92
CA ASN A 159 24.48 -1.82 -1.47
C ASN A 159 23.42 -1.98 -2.57
N GLN A 160 22.18 -1.88 -2.19
CA GLN A 160 21.05 -1.97 -3.09
C GLN A 160 19.86 -1.16 -2.57
N ARG A 161 18.96 -0.85 -3.48
CA ARG A 161 17.63 -0.38 -3.12
C ARG A 161 16.79 -1.57 -2.68
N SER A 162 15.99 -1.35 -1.64
CA SER A 162 15.02 -2.32 -1.17
C SER A 162 13.64 -1.69 -1.15
N LEU A 163 12.61 -2.50 -1.34
CA LEU A 163 11.22 -2.08 -1.24
C LEU A 163 10.55 -2.83 -0.09
N VAL A 164 10.19 -2.09 0.94
CA VAL A 164 9.48 -2.64 2.09
C VAL A 164 7.99 -2.39 1.93
N THR A 165 7.20 -3.47 1.93
CA THR A 165 5.74 -3.42 1.92
C THR A 165 5.21 -3.72 3.31
N VAL A 166 4.48 -2.79 3.89
CA VAL A 166 3.78 -2.98 5.17
C VAL A 166 2.29 -2.95 4.90
N ASN A 167 1.57 -4.04 5.23
CA ASN A 167 0.11 -4.04 5.29
C ASN A 167 -0.29 -4.12 6.76
N LEU A 168 -1.29 -3.34 7.18
CA LEU A 168 -1.68 -3.30 8.59
C LEU A 168 -3.18 -3.05 8.80
N ARG A 169 -3.72 -3.67 9.87
CA ARG A 169 -5.04 -3.37 10.46
C ARG A 169 -4.85 -2.71 11.82
N PHE A 170 -5.73 -1.78 12.15
CA PHE A 170 -5.62 -0.99 13.37
C PHE A 170 -7.00 -0.71 14.00
N LYS A 171 -7.00 -0.34 15.28
CA LYS A 171 -8.22 0.01 16.04
C LYS A 171 -8.60 1.47 15.88
N LYS A 172 -7.61 2.37 15.89
CA LYS A 172 -7.76 3.81 15.79
C LYS A 172 -6.93 4.33 14.62
N PHE A 173 -7.33 5.44 14.05
CA PHE A 173 -6.64 6.08 12.95
C PHE A 173 -5.10 6.12 13.13
N ILE A 174 -4.36 5.83 12.06
CA ILE A 174 -2.90 5.88 11.98
C ILE A 174 -2.52 6.76 10.79
N TRP A 175 -1.53 7.62 10.99
CA TRP A 175 -0.95 8.39 9.90
C TRP A 175 -0.03 7.50 9.03
N ILE A 176 -0.15 7.65 7.71
CA ILE A 176 0.72 6.97 6.74
C ILE A 176 2.19 7.31 7.00
N GLU A 177 2.47 8.58 7.32
CA GLU A 177 3.80 9.11 7.58
C GLU A 177 4.47 8.44 8.79
N ASP A 178 3.72 8.10 9.82
CA ASP A 178 4.27 7.42 11.00
C ASP A 178 4.76 6.01 10.65
N ILE A 179 4.05 5.30 9.78
CA ILE A 179 4.46 3.98 9.31
C ILE A 179 5.66 4.06 8.37
N ILE A 180 5.69 5.05 7.47
CA ILE A 180 6.84 5.32 6.60
C ILE A 180 8.08 5.58 7.45
N GLN A 181 7.98 6.43 8.48
CA GLN A 181 9.08 6.73 9.40
C GLN A 181 9.56 5.46 10.12
N VAL A 182 8.65 4.62 10.62
CA VAL A 182 9.01 3.34 11.27
C VAL A 182 9.86 2.46 10.35
N VAL A 183 9.53 2.39 9.06
CA VAL A 183 10.29 1.60 8.08
C VAL A 183 11.64 2.24 7.78
N GLU A 184 11.69 3.54 7.51
CA GLU A 184 12.93 4.25 7.19
C GLU A 184 13.95 4.18 8.35
N GLU A 185 13.50 4.25 9.59
CA GLU A 185 14.34 4.06 10.78
C GLU A 185 14.91 2.64 10.94
N CYS A 186 14.42 1.66 10.18
CA CYS A 186 14.89 0.28 10.16
C CYS A 186 15.75 -0.03 8.92
N ALA A 187 16.15 0.97 8.15
CA ALA A 187 16.97 0.83 6.97
C ALA A 187 18.47 1.06 7.30
N SER A 188 19.37 0.65 6.41
CA SER A 188 20.76 1.11 6.50
C SER A 188 20.85 2.62 6.36
N CYS A 189 20.09 3.19 5.45
CA CYS A 189 19.87 4.63 5.33
C CYS A 189 18.55 4.91 4.58
N ASP A 190 17.95 6.09 4.85
CA ASP A 190 16.82 6.62 4.10
C ASP A 190 17.22 6.91 2.65
N LEU A 191 16.21 6.95 1.77
CA LEU A 191 16.33 7.51 0.43
C LEU A 191 15.86 8.97 0.40
N TYR A 192 16.42 9.72 -0.53
CA TYR A 192 16.10 11.13 -0.76
C TYR A 192 15.97 11.39 -2.26
N ALA A 193 15.05 12.25 -2.66
CA ALA A 193 14.87 12.63 -4.06
C ALA A 193 15.90 13.65 -4.55
N ILE A 194 16.53 14.40 -3.64
CA ILE A 194 17.63 15.33 -3.93
C ILE A 194 18.76 15.18 -2.92
N LEU A 195 19.98 15.05 -3.43
CA LEU A 195 21.20 15.03 -2.63
C LEU A 195 22.26 15.89 -3.32
N LYS A 196 23.06 16.63 -2.54
CA LYS A 196 24.28 17.30 -2.99
C LYS A 196 25.50 16.54 -2.46
N ARG A 197 26.70 16.85 -2.90
CA ARG A 197 27.92 16.12 -2.51
C ARG A 197 28.08 15.87 -1.01
N PRO A 198 27.84 16.85 -0.09
CA PRO A 198 27.91 16.59 1.34
C PRO A 198 26.85 15.58 1.81
N ASP A 199 25.66 15.60 1.21
CA ASP A 199 24.59 14.66 1.50
C ASP A 199 24.93 13.26 1.01
N GLU A 200 25.49 13.13 -0.21
CA GLU A 200 25.97 11.85 -0.77
C GLU A 200 27.00 11.19 0.12
N LYS A 201 27.98 11.99 0.61
CA LYS A 201 28.96 11.50 1.58
C LYS A 201 28.28 10.96 2.82
N TYR A 202 27.37 11.76 3.43
CA TYR A 202 26.66 11.38 4.65
C TYR A 202 25.86 10.08 4.49
N VAL A 203 25.03 9.97 3.44
CA VAL A 203 24.19 8.78 3.24
C VAL A 203 25.02 7.54 2.95
N THR A 204 26.16 7.68 2.24
CA THR A 204 27.08 6.60 1.96
C THR A 204 27.71 6.07 3.25
N GLU A 205 28.26 6.96 4.08
CA GLU A 205 28.88 6.62 5.36
C GLU A 205 27.86 6.02 6.34
N LYS A 206 26.69 6.67 6.51
CA LYS A 206 25.60 6.18 7.36
C LYS A 206 25.16 4.78 6.97
N ALA A 207 24.93 4.54 5.67
CA ALA A 207 24.52 3.24 5.19
C ALA A 207 25.59 2.16 5.43
N TYR A 208 26.87 2.49 5.22
CA TYR A 208 27.98 1.59 5.46
C TYR A 208 28.18 1.26 6.94
N GLU A 209 27.95 2.22 7.84
CA GLU A 209 28.01 2.02 9.29
C GLU A 209 26.89 1.14 9.83
N ASN A 210 25.74 1.11 9.14
CA ASN A 210 24.53 0.39 9.54
C ASN A 210 24.12 -0.70 8.54
N PRO A 211 24.93 -1.75 8.31
CA PRO A 211 24.61 -2.82 7.37
C PRO A 211 23.41 -3.63 7.88
N MET A 212 22.50 -4.00 6.97
CA MET A 212 21.26 -4.72 7.27
C MET A 212 20.99 -5.80 6.23
N PHE A 213 20.74 -7.03 6.67
CA PHE A 213 20.14 -8.07 5.84
C PHE A 213 18.68 -7.79 5.57
N VAL A 214 18.11 -8.39 4.53
CA VAL A 214 16.68 -8.32 4.25
C VAL A 214 15.85 -8.83 5.44
N GLU A 215 16.34 -9.87 6.13
CA GLU A 215 15.74 -10.44 7.34
C GLU A 215 15.78 -9.46 8.53
N ASP A 216 16.86 -8.70 8.67
CA ASP A 216 17.01 -7.74 9.78
C ASP A 216 16.03 -6.60 9.63
N VAL A 217 15.87 -6.05 8.43
CA VAL A 217 14.87 -5.03 8.12
C VAL A 217 13.47 -5.51 8.52
N VAL A 218 13.07 -6.70 8.07
CA VAL A 218 11.74 -7.26 8.35
C VAL A 218 11.54 -7.48 9.85
N ARG A 219 12.57 -7.99 10.58
CA ARG A 219 12.52 -8.19 12.03
C ARG A 219 12.39 -6.88 12.80
N GLU A 220 13.18 -5.86 12.44
CA GLU A 220 13.17 -4.57 13.13
C GLU A 220 11.84 -3.82 12.91
N VAL A 221 11.33 -3.77 11.68
CA VAL A 221 10.01 -3.20 11.39
C VAL A 221 8.92 -3.94 12.20
N ALA A 222 8.91 -5.28 12.13
CA ALA A 222 7.93 -6.08 12.87
C ALA A 222 8.04 -5.87 14.39
N ARG A 223 9.25 -5.75 14.93
CA ARG A 223 9.48 -5.47 16.36
C ARG A 223 8.88 -4.12 16.77
N LYS A 224 9.03 -3.07 15.94
CA LYS A 224 8.43 -1.76 16.20
C LYS A 224 6.91 -1.80 16.11
N LEU A 225 6.35 -2.41 15.05
CA LEU A 225 4.90 -2.53 14.86
C LEU A 225 4.21 -3.33 15.99
N LYS A 226 4.84 -4.40 16.50
CA LYS A 226 4.32 -5.20 17.64
C LYS A 226 4.19 -4.39 18.94
N ARG A 227 4.95 -3.32 19.12
CA ARG A 227 4.88 -2.47 20.32
C ARG A 227 3.68 -1.53 20.30
N ASP A 228 3.13 -1.24 19.13
CA ASP A 228 1.95 -0.42 19.00
C ASP A 228 0.67 -1.25 19.21
N ARG A 229 0.03 -1.07 20.38
CA ARG A 229 -1.23 -1.75 20.73
C ARG A 229 -2.43 -1.37 19.86
N ASN A 230 -2.27 -0.31 19.04
CA ASN A 230 -3.27 0.11 18.08
C ASN A 230 -3.29 -0.81 16.85
N ILE A 231 -2.15 -1.39 16.49
CA ILE A 231 -2.00 -2.32 15.36
C ILE A 231 -2.47 -3.71 15.81
N THR A 232 -3.45 -4.27 15.10
CA THR A 232 -4.06 -5.57 15.43
C THR A 232 -3.53 -6.71 14.59
N TRP A 233 -3.06 -6.40 13.39
CA TRP A 233 -2.46 -7.33 12.44
C TRP A 233 -1.56 -6.57 11.47
N PHE A 234 -0.50 -7.20 11.03
CA PHE A 234 0.35 -6.67 9.96
C PHE A 234 1.07 -7.78 9.20
N THR A 235 1.43 -7.48 7.95
CA THR A 235 2.52 -8.14 7.22
C THR A 235 3.63 -7.13 6.95
N VAL A 236 4.86 -7.59 7.01
CA VAL A 236 6.04 -6.84 6.54
C VAL A 236 6.76 -7.72 5.55
N GLU A 237 6.96 -7.21 4.35
CA GLU A 237 7.71 -7.85 3.28
C GLU A 237 8.83 -6.93 2.85
N SER A 238 10.01 -7.44 2.60
CA SER A 238 11.13 -6.68 2.03
C SER A 238 11.71 -7.42 0.83
N GLU A 239 11.86 -6.70 -0.26
CA GLU A 239 12.55 -7.15 -1.47
C GLU A 239 13.78 -6.29 -1.70
N ASN A 240 14.96 -6.91 -1.66
CA ASN A 240 16.23 -6.27 -1.98
C ASN A 240 16.57 -6.52 -3.44
N PHE A 241 16.74 -5.45 -4.22
CA PHE A 241 17.20 -5.53 -5.62
C PHE A 241 18.71 -5.67 -5.64
N GLU A 242 19.20 -6.90 -5.46
CA GLU A 242 20.60 -7.20 -5.26
C GLU A 242 21.49 -6.69 -6.41
N SER A 243 22.53 -5.89 -6.07
CA SER A 243 23.37 -5.23 -7.07
C SER A 243 24.39 -6.18 -7.72
N ILE A 244 24.70 -7.31 -7.08
CA ILE A 244 25.69 -8.30 -7.55
C ILE A 244 25.07 -9.63 -7.98
N HIS A 245 23.74 -9.78 -7.90
CA HIS A 245 22.99 -10.97 -8.29
C HIS A 245 21.90 -10.65 -9.31
N ASN A 246 21.54 -11.63 -10.14
CA ASN A 246 20.47 -11.48 -11.11
C ASN A 246 19.10 -11.87 -10.54
N HIS A 247 18.95 -11.88 -9.21
CA HIS A 247 17.71 -12.13 -8.50
C HIS A 247 17.61 -11.19 -7.30
N SER A 248 16.41 -11.01 -6.80
CA SER A 248 16.18 -10.27 -5.55
C SER A 248 16.30 -11.22 -4.35
N ALA A 249 16.72 -10.69 -3.19
CA ALA A 249 16.54 -11.35 -1.90
C ALA A 249 15.21 -10.91 -1.31
N TYR A 250 14.49 -11.83 -0.61
CA TYR A 250 13.17 -11.57 -0.09
C TYR A 250 13.00 -12.16 1.31
N ALA A 251 12.35 -11.39 2.18
CA ALA A 251 11.92 -11.85 3.50
C ALA A 251 10.53 -11.32 3.82
N SER A 252 9.77 -12.10 4.59
CA SER A 252 8.46 -11.66 5.05
C SER A 252 8.15 -12.15 6.46
N VAL A 253 7.30 -11.41 7.16
CA VAL A 253 6.71 -11.79 8.44
C VAL A 253 5.25 -11.34 8.52
N GLU A 254 4.42 -12.17 9.14
CA GLU A 254 3.04 -11.85 9.48
C GLU A 254 2.85 -12.00 11.00
N ALA A 255 2.08 -11.10 11.61
CA ALA A 255 1.74 -11.16 13.01
C ALA A 255 0.37 -10.55 13.29
N GLY A 256 -0.26 -11.03 14.37
CA GLY A 256 -1.62 -10.66 14.75
C GLY A 256 -2.66 -11.68 14.25
N SER A 257 -3.93 -11.40 14.49
CA SER A 257 -5.03 -12.27 14.04
C SER A 257 -5.43 -11.88 12.62
N SER A 258 -5.08 -12.69 11.63
CA SER A 258 -5.73 -12.64 10.32
C SER A 258 -7.20 -13.07 10.53
N ARG A 259 -8.14 -12.16 10.28
CA ARG A 259 -9.58 -12.47 10.43
C ARG A 259 -10.09 -13.38 9.32
#